data_e6a741f3705cb903d8c334d504b0178f
#
_entry.id   e6a741f3705cb903d8c334d504b0178f
#
_cell.length_a   1.000
_cell.length_b   1.000
_cell.length_c   1.000
_cell.angle_alpha   90.00
_cell.angle_beta   90.00
_cell.angle_gamma   90.00
#
_symmetry.space_group_name_H-M   'P 1'
#
loop_
_entity.id
_entity.type
_entity.pdbx_description
1 polymer ?
#
loop_
_entity_poly.entity_id
_entity_poly.type
_entity_poly.pdbx_seq_one_letter_code
_entity_poly.pdbx_strand_id
1 'polypeptide(L)'
;MIASMNVIALLLVLQSSAPLSGQFGAIAQASGGQVGVFAQILESNDAAGLNEAERFPMQSVYKLPIAMAVLDQVDRKTLTLKQQVSLSARDLVPGIHSPIRDRHPVGGIDISVRDLIRAAIVDSDGTASDVLLRLAGGGPRVTAYLRGLGIRGMDVVTTEREMAGDPAAQYRNYSTPRAAVDLLKALQAGRGLSPGARELLLGDLAGSTPGPRRIKGLLPSGTVVAHKTGTDGTRNGKTAATNDIGIVTLPDGRHLAVAVFVKDSTETQDQREGAIAKIAKAAWDHWTAAR
;
A
#
# COMPACT_ATOMS: atom_id res chain seq x y z
N MET A 1 -66.27 2.97 32.68
CA MET A 1 -64.84 3.18 32.68
C MET A 1 -64.22 2.23 31.69
N ILE A 2 -63.88 2.68 30.49
CA ILE A 2 -63.25 1.85 29.44
C ILE A 2 -61.80 2.32 29.39
N ALA A 3 -60.88 1.42 29.75
CA ALA A 3 -59.46 1.65 29.70
C ALA A 3 -58.95 1.45 28.25
N SER A 4 -58.42 2.53 27.65
CA SER A 4 -57.77 2.48 26.35
C SER A 4 -56.36 1.95 26.53
N MET A 5 -56.09 0.77 25.96
CA MET A 5 -54.72 0.24 25.84
C MET A 5 -54.05 0.90 24.60
N ASN A 6 -53.10 1.76 24.84
CA ASN A 6 -52.18 2.25 23.79
C ASN A 6 -51.18 1.14 23.45
N VAL A 7 -51.32 0.56 22.26
CA VAL A 7 -50.30 -0.32 21.64
C VAL A 7 -49.28 0.56 20.93
N ILE A 8 -48.11 0.75 21.56
CA ILE A 8 -46.97 1.36 20.89
C ILE A 8 -46.36 0.30 19.97
N ALA A 9 -46.63 0.40 18.69
CA ALA A 9 -45.95 -0.39 17.64
C ALA A 9 -44.53 0.10 17.50
N LEU A 10 -43.55 -0.65 17.99
CA LEU A 10 -42.13 -0.44 17.77
C LEU A 10 -41.79 -0.86 16.34
N LEU A 11 -41.75 0.11 15.42
CA LEU A 11 -41.24 -0.09 14.07
C LEU A 11 -39.72 -0.31 14.14
N LEU A 12 -39.28 -1.57 14.12
CA LEU A 12 -37.90 -1.93 13.80
C LEU A 12 -37.66 -1.57 12.32
N VAL A 13 -37.06 -0.43 12.09
CA VAL A 13 -36.50 -0.10 10.76
C VAL A 13 -35.27 -0.98 10.58
N LEU A 14 -35.43 -2.11 9.88
CA LEU A 14 -34.33 -2.87 9.30
C LEU A 14 -33.62 -1.94 8.29
N GLN A 15 -32.64 -1.19 8.74
CA GLN A 15 -31.70 -0.53 7.83
C GLN A 15 -30.91 -1.62 7.11
N SER A 16 -31.34 -1.99 5.92
CA SER A 16 -30.51 -2.76 4.98
C SER A 16 -29.28 -1.91 4.68
N SER A 17 -28.17 -2.16 5.38
CA SER A 17 -26.91 -1.50 5.07
C SER A 17 -26.53 -1.84 3.62
N ALA A 18 -26.22 -0.82 2.80
CA ALA A 18 -25.75 -1.04 1.44
C ALA A 18 -24.58 -2.03 1.45
N PRO A 19 -24.45 -2.90 0.42
CA PRO A 19 -23.30 -3.79 0.29
C PRO A 19 -22.00 -3.00 0.45
N LEU A 20 -20.96 -3.60 1.02
CA LEU A 20 -19.68 -2.90 1.30
C LEU A 20 -19.09 -2.24 0.04
N SER A 21 -19.22 -2.88 -1.14
CA SER A 21 -18.84 -2.29 -2.42
C SER A 21 -19.62 -1.01 -2.76
N GLY A 22 -20.90 -0.95 -2.42
CA GLY A 22 -21.72 0.26 -2.57
C GLY A 22 -21.28 1.39 -1.64
N GLN A 23 -20.89 1.06 -0.39
CA GLN A 23 -20.31 2.02 0.55
C GLN A 23 -18.98 2.58 0.03
N PHE A 24 -18.10 1.71 -0.53
CA PHE A 24 -16.87 2.17 -1.19
C PHE A 24 -17.16 3.15 -2.32
N GLY A 25 -18.16 2.85 -3.17
CA GLY A 25 -18.58 3.73 -4.27
C GLY A 25 -19.04 5.10 -3.79
N ALA A 26 -19.85 5.17 -2.74
CA ALA A 26 -20.33 6.43 -2.17
C ALA A 26 -19.16 7.27 -1.57
N ILE A 27 -18.23 6.64 -0.85
CA ILE A 27 -17.07 7.31 -0.27
C ILE A 27 -16.13 7.82 -1.37
N ALA A 28 -15.93 7.04 -2.43
CA ALA A 28 -15.04 7.35 -3.54
C ALA A 28 -15.36 8.68 -4.24
N GLN A 29 -16.64 9.07 -4.29
CA GLN A 29 -17.09 10.31 -4.95
C GLN A 29 -16.38 11.55 -4.38
N ALA A 30 -16.08 11.58 -3.08
CA ALA A 30 -15.43 12.72 -2.43
C ALA A 30 -13.94 12.88 -2.79
N SER A 31 -13.35 11.94 -3.52
CA SER A 31 -11.92 11.97 -3.88
C SER A 31 -11.62 12.78 -5.15
N GLY A 32 -12.65 13.12 -5.94
CA GLY A 32 -12.51 13.87 -7.21
C GLY A 32 -11.61 13.19 -8.25
N GLY A 33 -11.42 11.87 -8.14
CA GLY A 33 -10.61 11.08 -9.05
C GLY A 33 -11.19 9.66 -9.23
N GLN A 34 -10.50 8.84 -10.01
CA GLN A 34 -10.85 7.42 -10.10
C GLN A 34 -10.33 6.69 -8.87
N VAL A 35 -11.20 5.93 -8.18
CA VAL A 35 -10.84 5.13 -7.01
C VAL A 35 -10.94 3.65 -7.33
N GLY A 36 -9.90 2.92 -6.93
CA GLY A 36 -9.87 1.46 -6.95
C GLY A 36 -9.67 0.91 -5.55
N VAL A 37 -10.50 -0.05 -5.17
CA VAL A 37 -10.46 -0.70 -3.86
C VAL A 37 -10.54 -2.21 -4.01
N PHE A 38 -9.74 -2.91 -3.23
CA PHE A 38 -10.00 -4.30 -2.91
C PHE A 38 -9.65 -4.54 -1.45
N ALA A 39 -10.58 -5.16 -0.72
CA ALA A 39 -10.41 -5.49 0.68
C ALA A 39 -10.82 -6.94 0.90
N GLN A 40 -10.04 -7.71 1.68
CA GLN A 40 -10.23 -9.14 1.88
C GLN A 40 -9.80 -9.58 3.28
N ILE A 41 -10.59 -10.40 3.94
CA ILE A 41 -10.14 -11.19 5.10
C ILE A 41 -9.29 -12.36 4.60
N LEU A 42 -8.04 -12.41 5.04
CA LEU A 42 -7.08 -13.39 4.51
C LEU A 42 -7.40 -14.84 4.92
N GLU A 43 -8.02 -15.03 6.07
CA GLU A 43 -8.38 -16.34 6.63
C GLU A 43 -9.64 -16.95 6.00
N SER A 44 -10.64 -16.14 5.62
CA SER A 44 -11.91 -16.63 5.05
C SER A 44 -12.04 -16.41 3.55
N ASN A 45 -11.24 -15.54 2.97
CA ASN A 45 -11.35 -15.02 1.60
C ASN A 45 -12.61 -14.17 1.34
N ASP A 46 -13.38 -13.79 2.38
CA ASP A 46 -14.46 -12.82 2.25
C ASP A 46 -13.88 -11.49 1.74
N ALA A 47 -14.48 -10.93 0.69
CA ALA A 47 -13.92 -9.77 0.02
C ALA A 47 -14.98 -8.82 -0.51
N ALA A 48 -14.58 -7.55 -0.68
CA ALA A 48 -15.35 -6.54 -1.38
C ALA A 48 -14.42 -5.65 -2.20
N GLY A 49 -14.90 -5.15 -3.34
CA GLY A 49 -14.10 -4.33 -4.22
C GLY A 49 -14.89 -3.25 -4.95
N LEU A 50 -14.15 -2.29 -5.49
CA LEU A 50 -14.59 -1.24 -6.41
C LEU A 50 -13.48 -1.04 -7.45
N ASN A 51 -13.78 -1.12 -8.74
CA ASN A 51 -12.79 -1.00 -9.81
C ASN A 51 -11.54 -1.86 -9.57
N GLU A 52 -11.72 -3.03 -8.99
CA GLU A 52 -10.65 -3.87 -8.44
C GLU A 52 -9.70 -4.47 -9.48
N ALA A 53 -10.11 -4.50 -10.74
CA ALA A 53 -9.33 -4.97 -11.89
C ALA A 53 -8.72 -3.83 -12.72
N GLU A 54 -9.05 -2.57 -12.41
CA GLU A 54 -8.52 -1.41 -13.10
C GLU A 54 -7.06 -1.12 -12.72
N ARG A 55 -6.30 -0.52 -13.64
CA ARG A 55 -4.89 -0.19 -13.42
C ARG A 55 -4.72 1.19 -12.80
N PHE A 56 -3.91 1.25 -11.76
CA PHE A 56 -3.58 2.47 -11.03
C PHE A 56 -2.06 2.65 -10.95
N PRO A 57 -1.51 3.87 -11.10
CA PRO A 57 -0.10 4.14 -10.89
C PRO A 57 0.25 3.90 -9.42
N MET A 58 1.30 3.10 -9.18
CA MET A 58 1.63 2.64 -7.82
C MET A 58 2.32 3.71 -6.98
N GLN A 59 3.12 4.59 -7.61
CA GLN A 59 4.08 5.39 -6.86
C GLN A 59 4.85 4.50 -5.86
N SER A 60 5.21 4.99 -4.70
CA SER A 60 6.03 4.24 -3.74
C SER A 60 5.44 2.90 -3.25
N VAL A 61 4.22 2.52 -3.62
CA VAL A 61 3.69 1.16 -3.37
C VAL A 61 4.59 0.10 -4.03
N TYR A 62 5.21 0.42 -5.19
CA TYR A 62 6.10 -0.51 -5.91
C TYR A 62 7.36 -0.91 -5.13
N LYS A 63 7.71 -0.18 -4.06
CA LYS A 63 8.84 -0.50 -3.18
C LYS A 63 8.64 -1.81 -2.40
N LEU A 64 7.38 -2.17 -2.14
CA LEU A 64 7.07 -3.43 -1.47
C LEU A 64 7.49 -4.66 -2.32
N PRO A 65 7.05 -4.84 -3.56
CA PRO A 65 7.51 -5.96 -4.38
C PRO A 65 9.02 -5.93 -4.66
N ILE A 66 9.68 -4.75 -4.72
CA ILE A 66 11.14 -4.65 -4.81
C ILE A 66 11.79 -5.25 -3.56
N ALA A 67 11.35 -4.84 -2.37
CA ALA A 67 11.90 -5.35 -1.11
C ALA A 67 11.70 -6.87 -0.98
N MET A 68 10.53 -7.39 -1.37
CA MET A 68 10.28 -8.84 -1.38
C MET A 68 11.22 -9.57 -2.34
N ALA A 69 11.47 -9.05 -3.54
CA ALA A 69 12.39 -9.67 -4.51
C ALA A 69 13.85 -9.64 -4.02
N VAL A 70 14.27 -8.60 -3.31
CA VAL A 70 15.60 -8.52 -2.69
C VAL A 70 15.71 -9.52 -1.54
N LEU A 71 14.69 -9.64 -0.71
CA LEU A 71 14.67 -10.60 0.41
C LEU A 71 14.65 -12.05 -0.09
N ASP A 72 13.97 -12.37 -1.20
CA ASP A 72 14.07 -13.69 -1.86
C ASP A 72 15.52 -14.01 -2.27
N GLN A 73 16.28 -13.02 -2.76
CA GLN A 73 17.70 -13.21 -3.07
C GLN A 73 18.54 -13.41 -1.80
N VAL A 74 18.19 -12.75 -0.70
CA VAL A 74 18.84 -12.99 0.61
C VAL A 74 18.58 -14.42 1.09
N ASP A 75 17.34 -14.89 1.00
CA ASP A 75 16.98 -16.27 1.36
C ASP A 75 17.69 -17.30 0.49
N ARG A 76 17.88 -17.01 -0.79
CA ARG A 76 18.68 -17.82 -1.75
C ARG A 76 20.21 -17.66 -1.58
N LYS A 77 20.67 -16.83 -0.65
CA LYS A 77 22.09 -16.56 -0.36
C LYS A 77 22.86 -15.93 -1.54
N THR A 78 22.19 -15.28 -2.48
CA THR A 78 22.82 -14.48 -3.56
C THR A 78 23.12 -13.07 -3.11
N LEU A 79 22.42 -12.58 -2.08
CA LEU A 79 22.68 -11.35 -1.33
C LEU A 79 22.76 -11.66 0.17
N THR A 80 23.29 -10.72 0.95
CA THR A 80 23.18 -10.77 2.41
C THR A 80 22.68 -9.44 2.97
N LEU A 81 21.92 -9.46 4.06
CA LEU A 81 21.42 -8.26 4.71
C LEU A 81 22.55 -7.32 5.19
N LYS A 82 23.72 -7.87 5.54
CA LYS A 82 24.88 -7.11 6.01
C LYS A 82 25.77 -6.60 4.87
N GLN A 83 25.53 -7.05 3.64
CA GLN A 83 26.29 -6.59 2.48
C GLN A 83 26.22 -5.07 2.37
N GLN A 84 27.39 -4.43 2.29
CA GLN A 84 27.50 -2.99 2.09
C GLN A 84 27.37 -2.66 0.60
N VAL A 85 26.67 -1.58 0.33
CA VAL A 85 26.47 -1.02 -0.99
C VAL A 85 26.97 0.41 -0.97
N SER A 86 28.01 0.68 -1.77
CA SER A 86 28.58 2.03 -1.89
C SER A 86 27.66 2.90 -2.76
N LEU A 87 27.18 4.01 -2.20
CA LEU A 87 26.38 5.00 -2.89
C LEU A 87 27.24 6.19 -3.28
N SER A 88 27.36 6.45 -4.58
CA SER A 88 27.99 7.63 -5.14
C SER A 88 26.95 8.75 -5.36
N ALA A 89 27.40 9.94 -5.72
CA ALA A 89 26.53 11.04 -6.14
C ALA A 89 25.59 10.65 -7.31
N ARG A 90 25.99 9.67 -8.16
CA ARG A 90 25.18 9.19 -9.28
C ARG A 90 23.97 8.37 -8.83
N ASP A 91 24.02 7.78 -7.64
CA ASP A 91 22.91 6.99 -7.08
C ASP A 91 21.83 7.90 -6.47
N LEU A 92 22.21 9.13 -6.08
CA LEU A 92 21.29 10.09 -5.48
C LEU A 92 20.32 10.65 -6.54
N VAL A 93 19.02 10.50 -6.30
CA VAL A 93 17.99 10.94 -7.25
C VAL A 93 17.50 12.34 -6.86
N PRO A 94 17.70 13.38 -7.68
CA PRO A 94 17.20 14.72 -7.37
C PRO A 94 15.69 14.83 -7.54
N GLY A 95 15.06 15.78 -6.84
CA GLY A 95 13.66 16.14 -7.04
C GLY A 95 12.62 15.15 -6.48
N ILE A 96 13.06 14.10 -5.77
CA ILE A 96 12.17 13.12 -5.12
C ILE A 96 12.35 13.14 -3.60
N HIS A 97 11.46 12.49 -2.89
CA HIS A 97 11.61 12.25 -1.47
C HIS A 97 12.73 11.23 -1.20
N SER A 98 13.83 11.65 -0.57
CA SER A 98 14.97 10.79 -0.23
C SER A 98 15.74 11.32 0.99
N PRO A 99 15.38 10.88 2.20
CA PRO A 99 16.15 11.18 3.42
C PRO A 99 17.63 10.79 3.34
N ILE A 100 17.98 9.74 2.58
CA ILE A 100 19.38 9.35 2.35
C ILE A 100 20.12 10.46 1.61
N ARG A 101 19.58 10.92 0.47
CA ARG A 101 20.18 12.02 -0.30
C ARG A 101 20.29 13.28 0.54
N ASP A 102 19.24 13.63 1.31
CA ASP A 102 19.20 14.87 2.09
C ASP A 102 20.26 14.90 3.19
N ARG A 103 20.57 13.73 3.78
CA ARG A 103 21.65 13.57 4.77
C ARG A 103 23.03 13.45 4.16
N HIS A 104 23.13 12.95 2.93
CA HIS A 104 24.39 12.66 2.24
C HIS A 104 24.38 13.23 0.80
N PRO A 105 24.34 14.56 0.62
CA PRO A 105 24.05 15.17 -0.68
C PRO A 105 25.15 14.96 -1.74
N VAL A 106 26.34 14.53 -1.33
CA VAL A 106 27.47 14.25 -2.24
C VAL A 106 27.71 12.73 -2.44
N GLY A 107 26.94 11.87 -1.77
CA GLY A 107 27.18 10.43 -1.75
C GLY A 107 28.46 10.08 -0.97
N GLY A 108 29.17 9.03 -1.43
CA GLY A 108 30.41 8.56 -0.79
C GLY A 108 30.18 7.81 0.53
N ILE A 109 29.05 7.11 0.64
CA ILE A 109 28.67 6.35 1.84
C ILE A 109 28.45 4.88 1.49
N ASP A 110 28.68 4.01 2.46
CA ASP A 110 28.30 2.59 2.40
C ASP A 110 27.06 2.38 3.28
N ILE A 111 26.04 1.72 2.71
CA ILE A 111 24.80 1.40 3.40
C ILE A 111 24.52 -0.10 3.25
N SER A 112 24.12 -0.76 4.33
CA SER A 112 23.77 -2.18 4.27
C SER A 112 22.47 -2.41 3.46
N VAL A 113 22.36 -3.60 2.85
CA VAL A 113 21.10 -4.01 2.16
C VAL A 113 19.92 -3.94 3.14
N ARG A 114 20.13 -4.30 4.42
CA ARG A 114 19.10 -4.18 5.47
C ARG A 114 18.62 -2.73 5.65
N ASP A 115 19.55 -1.79 5.73
CA ASP A 115 19.21 -0.38 5.94
C ASP A 115 18.56 0.24 4.70
N LEU A 116 18.95 -0.18 3.50
CA LEU A 116 18.29 0.21 2.25
C LEU A 116 16.83 -0.27 2.22
N ILE A 117 16.56 -1.54 2.60
CA ILE A 117 15.19 -2.07 2.69
C ILE A 117 14.39 -1.24 3.70
N ARG A 118 14.95 -0.99 4.88
CA ARG A 118 14.29 -0.19 5.91
C ARG A 118 13.98 1.23 5.40
N ALA A 119 14.95 1.91 4.81
CA ALA A 119 14.76 3.26 4.27
C ALA A 119 13.66 3.30 3.17
N ALA A 120 13.65 2.32 2.26
CA ALA A 120 12.64 2.25 1.19
C ALA A 120 11.25 1.98 1.73
N ILE A 121 11.10 1.15 2.77
CA ILE A 121 9.80 0.73 3.31
C ILE A 121 9.30 1.69 4.39
N VAL A 122 10.12 2.00 5.41
CA VAL A 122 9.71 2.82 6.56
C VAL A 122 9.62 4.29 6.17
N ASP A 123 10.66 4.82 5.53
CA ASP A 123 10.76 6.25 5.21
C ASP A 123 10.34 6.56 3.75
N SER A 124 10.05 5.53 2.97
CA SER A 124 9.72 5.65 1.54
C SER A 124 10.82 6.29 0.70
N ASP A 125 12.10 6.10 1.06
CA ASP A 125 13.26 6.70 0.41
C ASP A 125 13.38 6.25 -1.06
N GLY A 126 13.47 7.23 -1.97
CA GLY A 126 13.52 6.95 -3.41
C GLY A 126 14.91 6.53 -3.89
N THR A 127 15.99 7.05 -3.29
CA THR A 127 17.36 6.61 -3.60
C THR A 127 17.54 5.15 -3.20
N ALA A 128 17.10 4.77 -1.99
CA ALA A 128 17.12 3.37 -1.56
C ALA A 128 16.32 2.46 -2.51
N SER A 129 15.17 2.95 -2.99
CA SER A 129 14.32 2.22 -3.94
C SER A 129 15.07 1.88 -5.23
N ASP A 130 15.72 2.85 -5.87
CA ASP A 130 16.43 2.64 -7.13
C ASP A 130 17.64 1.72 -6.95
N VAL A 131 18.35 1.84 -5.82
CA VAL A 131 19.46 0.94 -5.49
C VAL A 131 18.97 -0.50 -5.28
N LEU A 132 17.88 -0.69 -4.52
CA LEU A 132 17.28 -2.01 -4.32
C LEU A 132 16.74 -2.60 -5.62
N LEU A 133 16.11 -1.77 -6.48
CA LEU A 133 15.64 -2.21 -7.80
C LEU A 133 16.81 -2.71 -8.66
N ARG A 134 17.94 -2.02 -8.64
CA ARG A 134 19.17 -2.46 -9.31
C ARG A 134 19.68 -3.79 -8.72
N LEU A 135 19.74 -3.95 -7.40
CA LEU A 135 20.13 -5.20 -6.74
C LEU A 135 19.17 -6.35 -7.06
N ALA A 136 17.88 -6.07 -7.17
CA ALA A 136 16.88 -7.05 -7.59
C ALA A 136 17.04 -7.51 -9.06
N GLY A 137 17.88 -6.84 -9.85
CA GLY A 137 18.08 -7.11 -11.27
C GLY A 137 17.15 -6.33 -12.21
N GLY A 138 16.57 -5.22 -11.72
CA GLY A 138 15.71 -4.32 -12.47
C GLY A 138 14.23 -4.71 -12.50
N GLY A 139 13.40 -3.83 -13.06
CA GLY A 139 11.95 -3.99 -13.11
C GLY A 139 11.47 -5.32 -13.70
N PRO A 140 12.02 -5.80 -14.83
CA PRO A 140 11.63 -7.08 -15.40
C PRO A 140 11.85 -8.28 -14.46
N ARG A 141 12.89 -8.26 -13.64
CA ARG A 141 13.13 -9.31 -12.64
C ARG A 141 12.14 -9.27 -11.49
N VAL A 142 11.82 -8.06 -10.98
CA VAL A 142 10.78 -7.89 -9.94
C VAL A 142 9.42 -8.34 -10.49
N THR A 143 9.08 -7.95 -11.71
CA THR A 143 7.84 -8.41 -12.37
C THR A 143 7.82 -9.93 -12.57
N ALA A 144 8.94 -10.56 -12.96
CA ALA A 144 9.04 -12.01 -13.05
C ALA A 144 8.87 -12.70 -11.67
N TYR A 145 9.45 -12.12 -10.61
CA TYR A 145 9.23 -12.59 -9.23
C TYR A 145 7.73 -12.57 -8.87
N LEU A 146 7.03 -11.47 -9.16
CA LEU A 146 5.58 -11.37 -8.94
C LEU A 146 4.81 -12.48 -9.70
N ARG A 147 5.18 -12.74 -10.96
CA ARG A 147 4.57 -13.83 -11.76
C ARG A 147 4.83 -15.20 -11.14
N GLY A 148 6.03 -15.41 -10.57
CA GLY A 148 6.38 -16.63 -9.81
C GLY A 148 5.51 -16.84 -8.57
N LEU A 149 5.05 -15.78 -7.93
CA LEU A 149 4.08 -15.80 -6.83
C LEU A 149 2.62 -15.96 -7.31
N GLY A 150 2.36 -16.01 -8.62
CA GLY A 150 1.01 -16.06 -9.20
C GLY A 150 0.32 -14.70 -9.27
N ILE A 151 1.02 -13.61 -8.93
CA ILE A 151 0.44 -12.26 -8.94
C ILE A 151 0.47 -11.70 -10.35
N ARG A 152 -0.72 -11.42 -10.88
CA ARG A 152 -0.96 -10.80 -12.18
C ARG A 152 -1.64 -9.45 -11.98
N GLY A 153 -1.45 -8.51 -12.91
CA GLY A 153 -2.04 -7.16 -12.79
C GLY A 153 -1.22 -6.19 -11.94
N MET A 154 0.08 -6.51 -11.70
CA MET A 154 1.06 -5.61 -11.12
C MET A 154 2.37 -5.72 -11.90
N ASP A 155 2.90 -4.59 -12.36
CA ASP A 155 4.19 -4.52 -13.08
C ASP A 155 5.09 -3.43 -12.50
N VAL A 156 6.36 -3.76 -12.35
CA VAL A 156 7.43 -2.82 -12.02
C VAL A 156 8.28 -2.63 -13.28
N VAL A 157 8.38 -1.40 -13.75
CA VAL A 157 8.99 -1.05 -15.05
C VAL A 157 10.01 0.06 -14.93
N THR A 158 9.67 1.14 -14.20
CA THR A 158 10.47 2.37 -14.12
C THR A 158 11.08 2.58 -12.75
N THR A 159 12.15 3.37 -12.71
CA THR A 159 12.86 3.83 -11.52
C THR A 159 12.28 5.15 -11.00
N GLU A 160 12.62 5.54 -9.76
CA GLU A 160 12.34 6.89 -9.23
C GLU A 160 12.98 7.97 -10.11
N ARG A 161 14.21 7.72 -10.57
CA ARG A 161 14.93 8.65 -11.46
C ARG A 161 14.18 8.89 -12.78
N GLU A 162 13.68 7.84 -13.41
CA GLU A 162 12.90 7.97 -14.64
C GLU A 162 11.58 8.71 -14.40
N MET A 163 10.89 8.42 -13.29
CA MET A 163 9.65 9.12 -12.92
C MET A 163 9.89 10.59 -12.56
N ALA A 164 11.05 10.92 -11.98
CA ALA A 164 11.44 12.32 -11.71
C ALA A 164 11.71 13.09 -13.02
N GLY A 165 12.29 12.44 -14.02
CA GLY A 165 12.58 13.04 -15.33
C GLY A 165 11.37 13.14 -16.25
N ASP A 166 10.46 12.18 -16.17
CA ASP A 166 9.22 12.12 -16.96
C ASP A 166 8.03 11.74 -16.06
N PRO A 167 7.19 12.71 -15.70
CA PRO A 167 6.00 12.44 -14.87
C PRO A 167 5.02 11.42 -15.47
N ALA A 168 5.01 11.20 -16.79
CA ALA A 168 4.17 10.19 -17.42
C ALA A 168 4.68 8.76 -17.17
N ALA A 169 5.99 8.62 -16.90
CA ALA A 169 6.60 7.31 -16.62
C ALA A 169 6.00 6.61 -15.40
N GLN A 170 5.42 7.36 -14.44
CA GLN A 170 4.80 6.79 -13.24
C GLN A 170 3.65 5.82 -13.55
N TYR A 171 2.92 6.00 -14.66
CA TYR A 171 1.82 5.12 -15.05
C TYR A 171 2.30 3.75 -15.57
N ARG A 172 3.60 3.59 -15.84
CA ARG A 172 4.21 2.32 -16.24
C ARG A 172 4.41 1.36 -15.07
N ASN A 173 4.60 1.90 -13.84
CA ASN A 173 4.55 1.13 -12.60
C ASN A 173 3.10 1.08 -12.13
N TYR A 174 2.38 0.03 -12.46
CA TYR A 174 0.95 -0.06 -12.12
C TYR A 174 0.62 -1.29 -11.29
N SER A 175 -0.47 -1.18 -10.55
CA SER A 175 -1.16 -2.30 -9.91
C SER A 175 -2.67 -2.19 -10.12
N THR A 176 -3.34 -3.35 -10.13
CA THR A 176 -4.76 -3.39 -9.82
C THR A 176 -4.93 -3.52 -8.30
N PRO A 177 -6.03 -3.03 -7.69
CA PRO A 177 -6.30 -3.22 -6.27
C PRO A 177 -6.27 -4.70 -5.85
N ARG A 178 -6.83 -5.59 -6.67
CA ARG A 178 -6.79 -7.04 -6.43
C ARG A 178 -5.37 -7.57 -6.38
N ALA A 179 -4.52 -7.20 -7.35
CA ALA A 179 -3.12 -7.65 -7.37
C ALA A 179 -2.32 -7.14 -6.17
N ALA A 180 -2.62 -5.94 -5.68
CA ALA A 180 -1.99 -5.42 -4.46
C ALA A 180 -2.38 -6.25 -3.22
N VAL A 181 -3.64 -6.65 -3.09
CA VAL A 181 -4.09 -7.55 -2.01
C VAL A 181 -3.49 -8.95 -2.18
N ASP A 182 -3.37 -9.47 -3.41
CA ASP A 182 -2.70 -10.75 -3.67
C ASP A 182 -1.22 -10.71 -3.21
N LEU A 183 -0.53 -9.57 -3.38
CA LEU A 183 0.83 -9.35 -2.88
C LEU A 183 0.86 -9.37 -1.34
N LEU A 184 -0.05 -8.64 -0.68
CA LEU A 184 -0.18 -8.64 0.77
C LEU A 184 -0.48 -10.03 1.33
N LYS A 185 -1.36 -10.77 0.66
CA LYS A 185 -1.69 -12.17 0.98
C LYS A 185 -0.47 -13.08 0.85
N ALA A 186 0.31 -12.92 -0.22
CA ALA A 186 1.56 -13.67 -0.40
C ALA A 186 2.56 -13.36 0.71
N LEU A 187 2.74 -12.09 1.08
CA LEU A 187 3.58 -11.67 2.18
C LEU A 187 3.11 -12.26 3.51
N GLN A 188 1.82 -12.12 3.85
CA GLN A 188 1.26 -12.65 5.11
C GLN A 188 1.40 -14.17 5.21
N ALA A 189 1.26 -14.88 4.12
CA ALA A 189 1.42 -16.33 4.06
C ALA A 189 2.89 -16.79 3.98
N GLY A 190 3.86 -15.86 3.90
CA GLY A 190 5.28 -16.19 3.74
C GLY A 190 5.62 -16.81 2.38
N ARG A 191 4.80 -16.61 1.35
CA ARG A 191 5.11 -17.15 0.02
C ARG A 191 6.29 -16.41 -0.61
N GLY A 192 7.33 -17.16 -0.97
CA GLY A 192 8.57 -16.63 -1.55
C GLY A 192 9.50 -15.94 -0.56
N LEU A 193 9.26 -16.07 0.77
CA LEU A 193 10.12 -15.52 1.82
C LEU A 193 10.26 -16.50 2.98
N SER A 194 11.45 -16.55 3.58
CA SER A 194 11.66 -17.22 4.85
C SER A 194 10.86 -16.56 5.99
N PRO A 195 10.59 -17.27 7.11
CA PRO A 195 9.92 -16.68 8.26
C PRO A 195 10.60 -15.40 8.76
N GLY A 196 11.93 -15.38 8.83
CA GLY A 196 12.70 -14.20 9.27
C GLY A 196 12.60 -13.02 8.30
N ALA A 197 12.66 -13.26 6.99
CA ALA A 197 12.49 -12.22 5.97
C ALA A 197 11.07 -11.63 5.98
N ARG A 198 10.06 -12.48 6.15
CA ARG A 198 8.65 -12.07 6.29
C ARG A 198 8.45 -11.19 7.52
N GLU A 199 8.93 -11.64 8.70
CA GLU A 199 8.78 -10.90 9.96
C GLU A 199 9.47 -9.53 9.89
N LEU A 200 10.70 -9.50 9.35
CA LEU A 200 11.44 -8.27 9.13
C LEU A 200 10.64 -7.26 8.27
N LEU A 201 10.06 -7.71 7.16
CA LEU A 201 9.34 -6.84 6.24
C LEU A 201 8.01 -6.37 6.82
N LEU A 202 7.26 -7.26 7.51
CA LEU A 202 6.02 -6.87 8.20
C LEU A 202 6.29 -5.86 9.32
N GLY A 203 7.40 -6.02 10.06
CA GLY A 203 7.84 -5.06 11.08
C GLY A 203 8.17 -3.69 10.48
N ASP A 204 8.91 -3.64 9.37
CA ASP A 204 9.21 -2.40 8.65
C ASP A 204 7.92 -1.71 8.13
N LEU A 205 6.97 -2.48 7.58
CA LEU A 205 5.68 -1.95 7.13
C LEU A 205 4.83 -1.40 8.28
N ALA A 206 4.84 -2.06 9.45
CA ALA A 206 4.16 -1.58 10.64
C ALA A 206 4.77 -0.27 11.18
N GLY A 207 6.10 -0.12 11.01
CA GLY A 207 6.84 1.10 11.33
C GLY A 207 6.78 2.20 10.27
N SER A 208 6.04 2.01 9.17
CA SER A 208 5.95 3.01 8.09
C SER A 208 5.42 4.35 8.57
N THR A 209 6.17 5.43 8.26
CA THR A 209 5.88 6.79 8.74
C THR A 209 4.97 7.60 7.81
N PRO A 210 4.99 7.47 6.47
CA PRO A 210 4.14 8.25 5.59
C PRO A 210 2.66 7.84 5.66
N GLY A 211 1.75 8.81 5.49
CA GLY A 211 0.31 8.61 5.35
C GLY A 211 -0.44 8.21 6.62
N PRO A 212 -0.17 8.84 7.79
CA PRO A 212 -0.85 8.50 9.04
C PRO A 212 -2.37 8.73 8.98
N ARG A 213 -2.84 9.54 8.04
CA ARG A 213 -4.26 9.88 7.84
C ARG A 213 -4.95 9.01 6.77
N ARG A 214 -4.27 7.99 6.21
CA ARG A 214 -4.81 7.05 5.22
C ARG A 214 -5.42 5.83 5.92
N ILE A 215 -5.00 4.61 5.60
CA ILE A 215 -5.58 3.39 6.22
C ILE A 215 -5.67 3.50 7.75
N LYS A 216 -4.62 4.02 8.40
CA LYS A 216 -4.57 4.20 9.87
C LYS A 216 -5.54 5.27 10.40
N GLY A 217 -5.92 6.25 9.56
CA GLY A 217 -6.46 7.55 9.98
C GLY A 217 -7.76 7.52 10.78
N LEU A 218 -8.60 6.52 10.60
CA LEU A 218 -9.89 6.38 11.29
C LEU A 218 -10.05 5.03 12.01
N LEU A 219 -9.00 4.20 12.04
CA LEU A 219 -9.03 2.96 12.81
C LEU A 219 -8.82 3.24 14.31
N PRO A 220 -9.30 2.36 15.20
CA PRO A 220 -9.10 2.52 16.63
C PRO A 220 -7.61 2.67 16.98
N SER A 221 -7.32 3.48 18.00
CA SER A 221 -5.96 3.66 18.51
C SER A 221 -5.35 2.31 18.92
N GLY A 222 -4.07 2.10 18.60
CA GLY A 222 -3.37 0.85 18.89
C GLY A 222 -3.59 -0.26 17.84
N THR A 223 -4.42 -0.04 16.81
CA THR A 223 -4.56 -1.01 15.70
C THR A 223 -3.24 -1.19 14.98
N VAL A 224 -2.77 -2.43 14.86
CA VAL A 224 -1.57 -2.76 14.11
C VAL A 224 -1.88 -2.72 12.61
N VAL A 225 -1.16 -1.88 11.88
CA VAL A 225 -1.29 -1.71 10.42
C VAL A 225 0.08 -1.76 9.78
N ALA A 226 0.36 -2.84 9.08
CA ALA A 226 1.54 -2.98 8.23
C ALA A 226 1.20 -2.47 6.83
N HIS A 227 1.70 -1.28 6.43
CA HIS A 227 1.25 -0.63 5.21
C HIS A 227 2.35 0.05 4.39
N LYS A 228 2.07 0.28 3.10
CA LYS A 228 2.93 1.04 2.20
C LYS A 228 2.10 2.05 1.40
N THR A 229 2.46 3.31 1.53
CA THR A 229 1.84 4.41 0.78
C THR A 229 2.50 4.64 -0.58
N GLY A 230 1.75 5.29 -1.48
CA GLY A 230 2.26 5.85 -2.73
C GLY A 230 1.66 7.24 -2.96
N THR A 231 2.49 8.22 -3.31
CA THR A 231 2.03 9.61 -3.47
C THR A 231 2.76 10.29 -4.62
N ASP A 232 2.02 10.98 -5.49
CA ASP A 232 2.54 11.94 -6.43
C ASP A 232 2.24 13.39 -5.98
N GLY A 233 3.00 14.34 -6.49
CA GLY A 233 2.72 15.76 -6.35
C GLY A 233 1.57 16.19 -7.26
N THR A 234 0.93 17.32 -6.91
CA THR A 234 -0.11 17.92 -7.75
C THR A 234 0.55 18.74 -8.87
N ARG A 235 0.20 18.46 -10.12
CA ARG A 235 0.65 19.18 -11.32
C ARG A 235 -0.55 19.61 -12.13
N ASN A 236 -0.62 20.89 -12.49
CA ASN A 236 -1.73 21.48 -13.26
C ASN A 236 -3.11 21.15 -12.62
N GLY A 237 -3.22 21.27 -11.30
CA GLY A 237 -4.45 21.00 -10.56
C GLY A 237 -4.84 19.53 -10.44
N LYS A 238 -3.99 18.59 -10.87
CA LYS A 238 -4.26 17.14 -10.83
C LYS A 238 -3.16 16.39 -10.10
N THR A 239 -3.53 15.45 -9.24
CA THR A 239 -2.64 14.52 -8.54
C THR A 239 -2.81 13.13 -9.15
N ALA A 240 -1.76 12.60 -9.76
CA ALA A 240 -1.81 11.32 -10.47
C ALA A 240 -2.01 10.12 -9.54
N ALA A 241 -1.53 10.19 -8.29
CA ALA A 241 -1.66 9.08 -7.35
C ALA A 241 -1.69 9.53 -5.88
N THR A 242 -2.64 8.97 -5.12
CA THR A 242 -2.65 8.95 -3.66
C THR A 242 -3.13 7.57 -3.23
N ASN A 243 -2.22 6.73 -2.76
CA ASN A 243 -2.47 5.31 -2.55
C ASN A 243 -2.07 4.88 -1.15
N ASP A 244 -2.70 3.81 -0.65
CA ASP A 244 -2.24 3.07 0.51
C ASP A 244 -2.67 1.61 0.41
N ILE A 245 -1.76 0.68 0.68
CA ILE A 245 -2.05 -0.75 0.75
C ILE A 245 -1.51 -1.30 2.07
N GLY A 246 -2.24 -2.20 2.72
CA GLY A 246 -1.78 -2.71 4.01
C GLY A 246 -2.56 -3.91 4.54
N ILE A 247 -1.98 -4.49 5.59
CA ILE A 247 -2.57 -5.55 6.39
C ILE A 247 -2.92 -4.96 7.75
N VAL A 248 -4.18 -5.05 8.12
CA VAL A 248 -4.73 -4.57 9.39
C VAL A 248 -5.04 -5.79 10.25
N THR A 249 -4.51 -5.84 11.47
CA THR A 249 -4.86 -6.90 12.42
C THR A 249 -6.17 -6.53 13.13
N LEU A 250 -7.18 -7.37 12.99
CA LEU A 250 -8.50 -7.21 13.64
C LEU A 250 -8.45 -7.65 15.10
N PRO A 251 -9.41 -7.20 15.96
CA PRO A 251 -9.43 -7.53 17.39
C PRO A 251 -9.52 -9.03 17.70
N ASP A 252 -10.06 -9.83 16.78
CA ASP A 252 -10.17 -11.28 16.89
C ASP A 252 -8.95 -12.04 16.33
N GLY A 253 -7.90 -11.31 15.92
CA GLY A 253 -6.65 -11.86 15.39
C GLY A 253 -6.67 -12.15 13.89
N ARG A 254 -7.81 -11.99 13.18
CA ARG A 254 -7.86 -12.09 11.72
C ARG A 254 -7.12 -10.92 11.07
N HIS A 255 -6.76 -11.09 9.79
CA HIS A 255 -6.04 -10.11 9.01
C HIS A 255 -6.89 -9.59 7.85
N LEU A 256 -7.16 -8.29 7.86
CA LEU A 256 -7.79 -7.57 6.75
C LEU A 256 -6.69 -7.00 5.85
N ALA A 257 -6.53 -7.54 4.64
CA ALA A 257 -5.74 -6.91 3.60
C ALA A 257 -6.62 -5.90 2.86
N VAL A 258 -6.12 -4.68 2.70
CA VAL A 258 -6.84 -3.60 2.02
C VAL A 258 -5.89 -2.84 1.11
N ALA A 259 -6.34 -2.55 -0.12
CA ALA A 259 -5.66 -1.72 -1.09
C ALA A 259 -6.61 -0.63 -1.58
N VAL A 260 -6.20 0.62 -1.46
CA VAL A 260 -6.95 1.78 -1.95
C VAL A 260 -6.02 2.63 -2.82
N PHE A 261 -6.45 2.85 -4.05
CA PHE A 261 -5.77 3.68 -5.03
C PHE A 261 -6.69 4.83 -5.44
N VAL A 262 -6.17 6.05 -5.42
CA VAL A 262 -6.86 7.24 -5.96
C VAL A 262 -6.00 7.79 -7.09
N LYS A 263 -6.56 7.84 -8.31
CA LYS A 263 -5.88 8.25 -9.53
C LYS A 263 -6.50 9.50 -10.13
N ASP A 264 -5.65 10.40 -10.62
CA ASP A 264 -6.03 11.58 -11.40
C ASP A 264 -7.04 12.49 -10.69
N SER A 265 -6.85 12.68 -9.39
CA SER A 265 -7.73 13.49 -8.54
C SER A 265 -7.44 14.98 -8.69
N THR A 266 -8.51 15.78 -8.71
CA THR A 266 -8.47 17.26 -8.65
C THR A 266 -8.71 17.80 -7.24
N GLU A 267 -9.02 16.95 -6.28
CA GLU A 267 -9.32 17.33 -4.90
C GLU A 267 -8.08 17.55 -4.06
N THR A 268 -8.27 18.11 -2.87
CA THR A 268 -7.20 18.36 -1.89
C THR A 268 -6.59 17.06 -1.36
N GLN A 269 -5.39 17.13 -0.82
CA GLN A 269 -4.77 15.97 -0.17
C GLN A 269 -5.64 15.41 0.96
N ASP A 270 -6.27 16.30 1.76
CA ASP A 270 -7.12 15.89 2.89
C ASP A 270 -8.34 15.10 2.41
N GLN A 271 -8.95 15.48 1.31
CA GLN A 271 -10.09 14.76 0.73
C GLN A 271 -9.67 13.38 0.21
N ARG A 272 -8.53 13.29 -0.51
CA ARG A 272 -8.01 12.00 -1.00
C ARG A 272 -7.63 11.06 0.15
N GLU A 273 -6.88 11.56 1.14
CA GLU A 273 -6.49 10.75 2.32
C GLU A 273 -7.69 10.37 3.17
N GLY A 274 -8.65 11.30 3.34
CA GLY A 274 -9.91 11.05 4.03
C GLY A 274 -10.78 9.99 3.36
N ALA A 275 -10.79 9.93 2.03
CA ALA A 275 -11.48 8.86 1.30
C ALA A 275 -10.83 7.49 1.59
N ILE A 276 -9.50 7.40 1.56
CA ILE A 276 -8.76 6.18 1.92
C ILE A 276 -9.08 5.74 3.35
N ALA A 277 -9.05 6.67 4.31
CA ALA A 277 -9.34 6.37 5.71
C ALA A 277 -10.78 5.87 5.93
N LYS A 278 -11.75 6.51 5.28
CA LYS A 278 -13.18 6.11 5.37
C LYS A 278 -13.41 4.73 4.75
N ILE A 279 -12.77 4.43 3.62
CA ILE A 279 -12.84 3.10 2.98
C ILE A 279 -12.27 2.03 3.91
N ALA A 280 -11.09 2.25 4.48
CA ALA A 280 -10.48 1.33 5.43
C ALA A 280 -11.35 1.13 6.68
N LYS A 281 -11.95 2.22 7.19
CA LYS A 281 -12.89 2.18 8.33
C LYS A 281 -14.15 1.40 7.99
N ALA A 282 -14.75 1.61 6.83
CA ALA A 282 -15.93 0.86 6.38
C ALA A 282 -15.65 -0.65 6.28
N ALA A 283 -14.48 -1.03 5.77
CA ALA A 283 -14.03 -2.42 5.74
C ALA A 283 -13.83 -2.99 7.15
N TRP A 284 -13.15 -2.25 8.02
CA TRP A 284 -12.99 -2.60 9.44
C TRP A 284 -14.34 -2.84 10.11
N ASP A 285 -15.26 -1.89 10.04
CA ASP A 285 -16.57 -1.97 10.68
C ASP A 285 -17.38 -3.16 10.18
N HIS A 286 -17.34 -3.41 8.86
CA HIS A 286 -18.07 -4.52 8.25
C HIS A 286 -17.61 -5.88 8.80
N TRP A 287 -16.31 -6.09 8.99
CA TRP A 287 -15.79 -7.39 9.43
C TRP A 287 -15.57 -7.51 10.94
N THR A 288 -15.71 -6.41 11.69
CA THR A 288 -15.70 -6.42 13.16
C THR A 288 -17.09 -6.29 13.78
N ALA A 289 -18.13 -5.96 13.00
CA ALA A 289 -19.50 -5.99 13.49
C ALA A 289 -19.83 -7.39 14.04
N ALA A 290 -20.43 -7.42 15.22
CA ALA A 290 -20.92 -8.67 15.82
C ALA A 290 -21.91 -9.37 14.83
N ARG A 291 -21.62 -10.58 14.45
CA ARG A 291 -22.51 -11.45 13.67
C ARG A 291 -23.47 -12.17 14.58
#